data_544b1e977218854ea80b7c4b0354dad6
#
_entry.id   544b1e977218854ea80b7c4b0354dad6
#
_cell.length_a   1.000
_cell.length_b   1.000
_cell.length_c   1.000
_cell.angle_alpha   90.00
_cell.angle_beta   90.00
_cell.angle_gamma   90.00
#
_symmetry.space_group_name_H-M   'P 1'
#
loop_
_entity.id
_entity.type
_entity.pdbx_description
1 polymer ?
#
loop_
_entity_poly.entity_id
_entity_poly.type
_entity_poly.pdbx_seq_one_letter_code
_entity_poly.pdbx_strand_id
1 'polypeptide(L)'
;MPEKKTKKARKRRKVAGQSTGLTPAELITASPPDAIIELQRAIERDGGKVLAQYREPFGGQWLIMAALPIEQVEPTPYQRNLSDTHVRKLETCIAKLGRFLDSIIVVRGKDNKDGPRYWTPNGNHRLSAMRTLGAKSIIAIVVPEQSVAYQILALNTEKAHNLRERALEVIKMYRELSTLDDAPEERYALEFEEAALITLGLCYLERPRFSGGAYHPILRRSEAFFKKPLREALPMREARANALLELDDLVVEKVEALKSRGLTSPYLKSFVVARINPTRFRPKDAAPLSFDEVLGHMSRAVAKLNTEKIKIEDLARSGGTAEE
;
A
#
# COMPACT_ATOMS: atom_id res chain seq x y z
N MET A 1 -36.15 10.14 -42.10
CA MET A 1 -34.76 9.73 -42.35
C MET A 1 -34.15 9.32 -41.02
N PRO A 2 -33.68 8.08 -40.83
CA PRO A 2 -33.12 7.64 -39.55
C PRO A 2 -31.64 8.08 -39.46
N GLU A 3 -31.28 8.64 -38.31
CA GLU A 3 -29.93 9.03 -37.97
C GLU A 3 -28.97 7.84 -37.91
N LYS A 4 -27.84 7.96 -38.61
CA LYS A 4 -26.77 6.97 -38.56
C LYS A 4 -26.02 7.06 -37.24
N LYS A 5 -26.18 6.08 -36.35
CA LYS A 5 -25.35 5.88 -35.17
C LYS A 5 -23.89 5.62 -35.60
N THR A 6 -23.01 6.57 -35.32
CA THR A 6 -21.57 6.43 -35.49
C THR A 6 -21.03 5.31 -34.58
N LYS A 7 -20.50 4.24 -35.19
CA LYS A 7 -19.80 3.17 -34.46
C LYS A 7 -18.54 3.72 -33.79
N LYS A 8 -18.51 3.70 -32.45
CA LYS A 8 -17.28 3.97 -31.67
C LYS A 8 -16.15 3.06 -32.17
N ALA A 9 -15.04 3.65 -32.60
CA ALA A 9 -13.86 2.92 -33.03
C ALA A 9 -13.35 2.03 -31.87
N ARG A 10 -13.21 0.73 -32.12
CA ARG A 10 -12.61 -0.22 -31.18
C ARG A 10 -11.16 0.22 -30.88
N LYS A 11 -10.84 0.48 -29.61
CA LYS A 11 -9.44 0.71 -29.20
C LYS A 11 -8.58 -0.46 -29.70
N ARG A 12 -7.55 -0.15 -30.50
CA ARG A 12 -6.56 -1.13 -30.95
C ARG A 12 -5.96 -1.82 -29.72
N ARG A 13 -6.00 -3.15 -29.65
CA ARG A 13 -5.26 -3.94 -28.66
C ARG A 13 -3.78 -3.56 -28.79
N LYS A 14 -3.11 -3.29 -27.65
CA LYS A 14 -1.66 -3.14 -27.62
C LYS A 14 -1.04 -4.41 -28.23
N VAL A 15 -0.10 -4.25 -29.13
CA VAL A 15 0.69 -5.35 -29.69
C VAL A 15 1.40 -6.04 -28.52
N ALA A 16 1.36 -7.37 -28.46
CA ALA A 16 2.11 -8.13 -27.47
C ALA A 16 3.60 -7.77 -27.60
N GLY A 17 4.29 -7.56 -26.48
CA GLY A 17 5.72 -7.34 -26.45
C GLY A 17 6.48 -8.54 -27.06
N GLN A 18 7.78 -8.36 -27.32
CA GLN A 18 8.65 -9.50 -27.69
C GLN A 18 8.53 -10.60 -26.63
N SER A 19 8.55 -11.86 -27.09
CA SER A 19 8.57 -13.01 -26.17
C SER A 19 9.84 -12.94 -25.31
N THR A 20 9.65 -12.96 -23.98
CA THR A 20 10.75 -12.87 -23.00
C THR A 20 10.60 -13.96 -21.95
N GLY A 21 11.70 -14.27 -21.26
CA GLY A 21 11.72 -15.23 -20.17
C GLY A 21 12.07 -16.63 -20.60
N LEU A 22 11.88 -17.59 -19.69
CA LEU A 22 12.26 -18.98 -19.84
C LEU A 22 11.12 -19.83 -20.38
N THR A 23 11.45 -20.81 -21.22
CA THR A 23 10.50 -21.86 -21.61
C THR A 23 10.27 -22.84 -20.46
N PRO A 24 9.16 -23.61 -20.45
CA PRO A 24 8.90 -24.57 -19.39
C PRO A 24 10.04 -25.57 -19.13
N ALA A 25 10.75 -25.99 -20.18
CA ALA A 25 11.89 -26.91 -20.05
C ALA A 25 13.08 -26.25 -19.34
N GLU A 26 13.32 -24.97 -19.55
CA GLU A 26 14.47 -24.24 -18.97
C GLU A 26 14.30 -23.94 -17.48
N LEU A 27 13.10 -24.05 -16.93
CA LEU A 27 12.83 -23.72 -15.51
C LEU A 27 13.60 -24.64 -14.54
N ILE A 28 13.87 -25.88 -14.92
CA ILE A 28 14.45 -26.93 -14.07
C ILE A 28 15.78 -27.51 -14.59
N THR A 29 16.27 -27.04 -15.73
CA THR A 29 17.49 -27.61 -16.35
C THR A 29 18.78 -27.09 -15.74
N ALA A 30 18.80 -25.90 -15.16
CA ALA A 30 19.99 -25.35 -14.53
C ALA A 30 20.21 -25.95 -13.14
N SER A 31 21.47 -26.16 -12.76
CA SER A 31 21.82 -26.53 -11.39
C SER A 31 21.63 -25.32 -10.47
N PRO A 32 21.02 -25.51 -9.29
CA PRO A 32 20.82 -24.40 -8.34
C PRO A 32 22.19 -23.93 -7.80
N PRO A 33 22.39 -22.62 -7.61
CA PRO A 33 23.57 -22.06 -7.00
C PRO A 33 23.68 -22.46 -5.51
N ASP A 34 24.85 -22.33 -4.92
CA ASP A 34 25.13 -22.73 -3.54
C ASP A 34 24.18 -22.08 -2.54
N ALA A 35 23.82 -20.81 -2.74
CA ALA A 35 22.86 -20.10 -1.90
C ALA A 35 21.48 -20.77 -1.85
N ILE A 36 21.00 -21.34 -2.96
CA ILE A 36 19.73 -22.07 -3.02
C ILE A 36 19.86 -23.45 -2.34
N ILE A 37 21.01 -24.11 -2.50
CA ILE A 37 21.29 -25.37 -1.82
C ILE A 37 21.36 -25.16 -0.30
N GLU A 38 21.99 -24.08 0.15
CA GLU A 38 22.03 -23.72 1.58
C GLU A 38 20.65 -23.39 2.12
N LEU A 39 19.83 -22.65 1.36
CA LEU A 39 18.45 -22.35 1.72
C LEU A 39 17.61 -23.62 1.83
N GLN A 40 17.75 -24.57 0.90
CA GLN A 40 17.14 -25.90 1.01
C GLN A 40 17.51 -26.58 2.31
N ARG A 41 18.82 -26.68 2.61
CA ARG A 41 19.30 -27.30 3.85
C ARG A 41 18.74 -26.60 5.10
N ALA A 42 18.61 -25.27 5.04
CA ALA A 42 18.00 -24.50 6.12
C ALA A 42 16.52 -24.85 6.30
N ILE A 43 15.75 -24.94 5.20
CA ILE A 43 14.33 -25.35 5.23
C ILE A 43 14.20 -26.74 5.86
N GLU A 44 15.06 -27.68 5.49
CA GLU A 44 15.02 -29.05 6.03
C GLU A 44 15.39 -29.09 7.52
N ARG A 45 16.38 -28.30 7.96
CA ARG A 45 16.71 -28.13 9.40
C ARG A 45 15.58 -27.52 10.19
N ASP A 46 14.79 -26.62 9.60
CA ASP A 46 13.63 -25.99 10.23
C ASP A 46 12.39 -26.92 10.29
N GLY A 47 12.52 -28.17 9.86
CA GLY A 47 11.44 -29.17 9.84
C GLY A 47 10.55 -29.10 8.60
N GLY A 48 10.89 -28.28 7.61
CA GLY A 48 10.18 -28.21 6.34
C GLY A 48 10.63 -29.29 5.34
N LYS A 49 9.92 -29.40 4.22
CA LYS A 49 10.27 -30.29 3.11
C LYS A 49 10.22 -29.54 1.80
N VAL A 50 11.35 -29.54 1.08
CA VAL A 50 11.42 -28.99 -0.27
C VAL A 50 10.70 -29.93 -1.24
N LEU A 51 9.80 -29.38 -2.03
CA LEU A 51 9.00 -30.07 -3.05
C LEU A 51 9.57 -29.86 -4.44
N ALA A 52 10.04 -28.61 -4.73
CA ALA A 52 10.69 -28.29 -5.99
C ALA A 52 11.63 -27.09 -5.83
N GLN A 53 12.67 -27.07 -6.64
CA GLN A 53 13.51 -25.91 -6.92
C GLN A 53 13.37 -25.59 -8.39
N TYR A 54 13.11 -24.33 -8.71
CA TYR A 54 12.89 -23.92 -10.09
C TYR A 54 13.24 -22.45 -10.28
N ARG A 55 13.45 -22.07 -11.54
CA ARG A 55 13.58 -20.68 -11.93
C ARG A 55 12.20 -20.14 -12.33
N GLU A 56 11.81 -18.98 -11.81
CA GLU A 56 10.54 -18.39 -12.24
C GLU A 56 10.62 -17.95 -13.72
N PRO A 57 9.50 -18.02 -14.48
CA PRO A 57 9.57 -17.95 -15.94
C PRO A 57 9.92 -16.58 -16.51
N PHE A 58 9.70 -15.45 -15.80
CA PHE A 58 9.87 -14.11 -16.34
C PHE A 58 11.32 -13.59 -16.19
N GLY A 59 11.82 -13.51 -14.97
CA GLY A 59 13.17 -13.00 -14.66
C GLY A 59 14.22 -14.08 -14.49
N GLY A 60 13.79 -15.35 -14.43
CA GLY A 60 14.68 -16.50 -14.26
C GLY A 60 15.29 -16.63 -12.87
N GLN A 61 14.72 -15.96 -11.88
CA GLN A 61 15.20 -16.03 -10.49
C GLN A 61 14.82 -17.37 -9.85
N TRP A 62 15.65 -17.85 -8.93
CA TRP A 62 15.42 -19.11 -8.24
C TRP A 62 14.34 -18.96 -7.17
N LEU A 63 13.43 -19.93 -7.12
CA LEU A 63 12.40 -20.07 -6.10
C LEU A 63 12.39 -21.52 -5.58
N ILE A 64 11.95 -21.69 -4.33
CA ILE A 64 11.77 -23.00 -3.72
C ILE A 64 10.29 -23.18 -3.35
N MET A 65 9.65 -24.21 -3.87
CA MET A 65 8.35 -24.65 -3.36
C MET A 65 8.58 -25.62 -2.20
N ALA A 66 8.03 -25.34 -1.04
CA ALA A 66 8.22 -26.16 0.15
C ALA A 66 6.93 -26.32 0.98
N ALA A 67 6.81 -27.45 1.69
CA ALA A 67 5.90 -27.62 2.81
C ALA A 67 6.61 -27.19 4.09
N LEU A 68 6.07 -26.18 4.78
CA LEU A 68 6.64 -25.64 6.00
C LEU A 68 5.77 -25.98 7.20
N PRO A 69 6.36 -26.26 8.37
CA PRO A 69 5.61 -26.33 9.63
C PRO A 69 4.86 -25.00 9.85
N ILE A 70 3.55 -25.05 10.07
CA ILE A 70 2.72 -23.85 10.06
C ILE A 70 3.04 -22.91 11.23
N GLU A 71 3.53 -23.46 12.34
CA GLU A 71 3.99 -22.72 13.51
C GLU A 71 5.27 -21.91 13.28
N GLN A 72 6.05 -22.26 12.25
CA GLN A 72 7.28 -21.55 11.89
C GLN A 72 7.04 -20.34 10.95
N VAL A 73 5.80 -20.13 10.51
CA VAL A 73 5.46 -19.07 9.57
C VAL A 73 4.64 -18.00 10.27
N GLU A 74 5.07 -16.75 10.23
CA GLU A 74 4.34 -15.60 10.78
C GLU A 74 4.11 -14.53 9.71
N PRO A 75 3.08 -13.68 9.87
CA PRO A 75 2.94 -12.51 9.03
C PRO A 75 4.10 -11.54 9.25
N THR A 76 4.46 -10.78 8.24
CA THR A 76 5.45 -9.70 8.40
C THR A 76 4.94 -8.67 9.42
N PRO A 77 5.81 -8.12 10.30
CA PRO A 77 5.40 -7.24 11.41
C PRO A 77 4.64 -5.99 10.98
N TYR A 78 4.83 -5.54 9.75
CA TYR A 78 4.25 -4.32 9.17
C TYR A 78 2.98 -4.58 8.36
N GLN A 79 2.51 -5.85 8.26
CA GLN A 79 1.23 -6.14 7.63
C GLN A 79 0.07 -5.58 8.44
N ARG A 80 -1.02 -5.27 7.75
CA ARG A 80 -2.29 -4.86 8.36
C ARG A 80 -2.91 -5.96 9.18
N ASN A 81 -3.82 -5.56 10.06
CA ASN A 81 -4.62 -6.48 10.84
C ASN A 81 -5.52 -7.36 9.94
N LEU A 82 -5.71 -8.59 10.36
CA LEU A 82 -6.60 -9.54 9.69
C LEU A 82 -8.06 -9.04 9.69
N SER A 83 -8.76 -9.33 8.62
CA SER A 83 -10.21 -9.21 8.55
C SER A 83 -10.84 -10.56 8.91
N ASP A 84 -11.47 -10.67 10.08
CA ASP A 84 -12.11 -11.89 10.55
C ASP A 84 -13.15 -12.44 9.55
N THR A 85 -13.91 -11.54 8.93
CA THR A 85 -14.89 -11.92 7.91
C THR A 85 -14.24 -12.59 6.71
N HIS A 86 -13.05 -12.12 6.31
CA HIS A 86 -12.33 -12.70 5.18
C HIS A 86 -11.71 -14.05 5.55
N VAL A 87 -11.13 -14.17 6.74
CA VAL A 87 -10.59 -15.42 7.27
C VAL A 87 -11.68 -16.50 7.31
N ARG A 88 -12.86 -16.21 7.91
CA ARG A 88 -13.99 -17.15 7.96
C ARG A 88 -14.47 -17.60 6.58
N LYS A 89 -14.49 -16.71 5.57
CA LYS A 89 -14.82 -17.09 4.20
C LYS A 89 -13.80 -18.07 3.63
N LEU A 90 -12.51 -17.85 3.86
CA LEU A 90 -11.44 -18.75 3.42
C LEU A 90 -11.54 -20.11 4.13
N GLU A 91 -11.75 -20.13 5.44
CA GLU A 91 -11.98 -21.36 6.23
C GLU A 91 -13.10 -22.18 5.63
N THR A 92 -14.26 -21.56 5.37
CA THR A 92 -15.41 -22.22 4.78
C THR A 92 -15.09 -22.77 3.39
N CYS A 93 -14.41 -22.01 2.55
CA CYS A 93 -14.03 -22.44 1.20
C CYS A 93 -13.03 -23.59 1.23
N ILE A 94 -11.98 -23.51 2.04
CA ILE A 94 -10.94 -24.55 2.15
C ILE A 94 -11.55 -25.84 2.71
N ALA A 95 -12.36 -25.75 3.79
CA ALA A 95 -13.05 -26.90 4.37
C ALA A 95 -14.00 -27.58 3.36
N LYS A 96 -14.75 -26.78 2.58
CA LYS A 96 -15.70 -27.29 1.58
C LYS A 96 -14.98 -27.95 0.39
N LEU A 97 -13.83 -27.40 -0.04
CA LEU A 97 -13.00 -27.99 -1.10
C LEU A 97 -12.22 -29.22 -0.65
N GLY A 98 -12.01 -29.37 0.67
CA GLY A 98 -11.19 -30.43 1.27
C GLY A 98 -9.71 -30.35 0.87
N ARG A 99 -9.23 -29.21 0.37
CA ARG A 99 -7.84 -29.02 -0.08
C ARG A 99 -7.43 -27.55 -0.07
N PHE A 100 -6.15 -27.30 0.15
CA PHE A 100 -5.51 -26.00 0.04
C PHE A 100 -4.83 -25.89 -1.33
N LEU A 101 -5.27 -24.95 -2.17
CA LEU A 101 -4.81 -24.81 -3.56
C LEU A 101 -3.85 -23.60 -3.74
N ASP A 102 -3.98 -22.58 -2.90
CA ASP A 102 -3.25 -21.33 -3.03
C ASP A 102 -2.02 -21.30 -2.11
N SER A 103 -0.84 -21.59 -2.63
CA SER A 103 0.41 -21.45 -1.87
C SER A 103 0.60 -19.99 -1.40
N ILE A 104 1.18 -19.85 -0.19
CA ILE A 104 1.60 -18.53 0.31
C ILE A 104 3.00 -18.19 -0.18
N ILE A 105 3.35 -16.91 -0.20
CA ILE A 105 4.73 -16.48 -0.46
C ILE A 105 5.40 -16.21 0.88
N VAL A 106 6.62 -16.70 1.06
CA VAL A 106 7.39 -16.48 2.28
C VAL A 106 8.84 -16.11 1.98
N VAL A 107 9.46 -15.41 2.91
CA VAL A 107 10.92 -15.23 2.99
C VAL A 107 11.41 -15.85 4.29
N ARG A 108 12.61 -16.45 4.26
CA ARG A 108 13.23 -16.93 5.49
C ARG A 108 13.87 -15.77 6.24
N GLY A 109 13.51 -15.56 7.51
CA GLY A 109 14.13 -14.56 8.40
C GLY A 109 15.56 -14.94 8.78
N LYS A 110 16.25 -14.01 9.46
CA LYS A 110 17.52 -14.34 10.10
C LYS A 110 17.29 -15.35 11.21
N ASP A 111 18.27 -16.22 11.46
CA ASP A 111 18.21 -17.27 12.48
C ASP A 111 17.97 -16.68 13.89
N ASN A 112 16.72 -16.54 14.26
CA ASN A 112 16.31 -16.29 15.63
C ASN A 112 16.12 -17.62 16.32
N LYS A 113 16.83 -17.87 17.42
CA LYS A 113 16.76 -19.16 18.14
C LYS A 113 15.37 -19.48 18.68
N ASP A 114 14.55 -18.45 18.99
CA ASP A 114 13.28 -18.57 19.68
C ASP A 114 12.10 -17.90 18.95
N GLY A 115 12.23 -17.59 17.67
CA GLY A 115 11.22 -16.89 16.87
C GLY A 115 10.82 -17.58 15.58
N PRO A 116 9.80 -17.09 14.90
CA PRO A 116 9.36 -17.61 13.61
C PRO A 116 10.49 -17.51 12.59
N ARG A 117 10.64 -18.56 11.79
CA ARG A 117 11.73 -18.65 10.81
C ARG A 117 11.35 -18.11 9.45
N TYR A 118 10.04 -18.00 9.19
CA TYR A 118 9.50 -17.56 7.90
C TYR A 118 8.49 -16.45 8.08
N TRP A 119 8.60 -15.44 7.24
CA TRP A 119 7.65 -14.34 7.18
C TRP A 119 6.88 -14.36 5.88
N THR A 120 5.54 -14.25 5.96
CA THR A 120 4.69 -14.16 4.77
C THR A 120 4.29 -12.72 4.50
N PRO A 121 4.84 -12.07 3.45
CA PRO A 121 4.38 -10.74 3.00
C PRO A 121 3.04 -10.83 2.25
N ASN A 122 2.69 -12.01 1.72
CA ASN A 122 1.43 -12.27 1.03
C ASN A 122 0.89 -13.65 1.39
N GLY A 123 -0.21 -13.67 2.13
CA GLY A 123 -0.88 -14.92 2.52
C GLY A 123 -1.36 -14.97 3.96
N ASN A 124 -1.32 -13.85 4.71
CA ASN A 124 -1.70 -13.82 6.11
C ASN A 124 -3.12 -14.36 6.38
N HIS A 125 -4.13 -13.98 5.58
CA HIS A 125 -5.49 -14.52 5.73
C HIS A 125 -5.55 -16.03 5.46
N ARG A 126 -4.77 -16.54 4.49
CA ARG A 126 -4.66 -17.97 4.19
C ARG A 126 -3.94 -18.73 5.30
N LEU A 127 -2.86 -18.17 5.83
CA LEU A 127 -2.13 -18.72 6.98
C LEU A 127 -3.05 -18.83 8.20
N SER A 128 -3.79 -17.76 8.51
CA SER A 128 -4.74 -17.75 9.65
C SER A 128 -5.84 -18.78 9.46
N ALA A 129 -6.47 -18.84 8.29
CA ALA A 129 -7.51 -19.84 7.99
C ALA A 129 -6.99 -21.29 8.14
N MET A 130 -5.77 -21.57 7.63
CA MET A 130 -5.16 -22.88 7.74
C MET A 130 -4.82 -23.25 9.20
N ARG A 131 -4.39 -22.26 10.01
CA ARG A 131 -4.18 -22.47 11.47
C ARG A 131 -5.48 -22.79 12.18
N THR A 132 -6.56 -22.03 11.92
CA THR A 132 -7.89 -22.30 12.50
C THR A 132 -8.42 -23.68 12.10
N LEU A 133 -8.15 -24.13 10.89
CA LEU A 133 -8.50 -25.48 10.42
C LEU A 133 -7.60 -26.60 10.97
N GLY A 134 -6.61 -26.28 11.80
CA GLY A 134 -5.73 -27.25 12.45
C GLY A 134 -4.68 -27.86 11.52
N ALA A 135 -4.30 -27.18 10.45
CA ALA A 135 -3.26 -27.66 9.54
C ALA A 135 -1.89 -27.73 10.23
N LYS A 136 -1.16 -28.83 10.04
CA LYS A 136 0.20 -29.04 10.59
C LYS A 136 1.29 -28.37 9.74
N SER A 137 1.01 -28.18 8.45
CA SER A 137 1.93 -27.59 7.50
C SER A 137 1.22 -26.76 6.46
N ILE A 138 1.95 -25.88 5.80
CA ILE A 138 1.44 -25.03 4.72
C ILE A 138 2.38 -25.06 3.53
N ILE A 139 1.82 -25.09 2.32
CA ILE A 139 2.61 -24.99 1.09
C ILE A 139 2.97 -23.52 0.84
N ALA A 140 4.25 -23.28 0.62
CA ALA A 140 4.80 -21.96 0.41
C ALA A 140 5.76 -21.92 -0.79
N ILE A 141 5.80 -20.76 -1.44
CA ILE A 141 6.88 -20.37 -2.35
C ILE A 141 7.88 -19.57 -1.52
N VAL A 142 9.06 -20.12 -1.31
CA VAL A 142 10.14 -19.48 -0.55
C VAL A 142 10.96 -18.65 -1.52
N VAL A 143 11.00 -17.32 -1.29
CA VAL A 143 11.83 -16.38 -2.03
C VAL A 143 13.15 -16.22 -1.27
N PRO A 144 14.31 -16.39 -1.93
CA PRO A 144 15.61 -16.33 -1.27
C PRO A 144 15.95 -14.95 -0.70
N GLU A 145 15.57 -13.89 -1.43
CA GLU A 145 15.91 -12.50 -1.11
C GLU A 145 14.90 -11.90 -0.12
N GLN A 146 15.34 -11.60 1.11
CA GLN A 146 14.47 -10.98 2.13
C GLN A 146 13.92 -9.60 1.70
N SER A 147 14.69 -8.82 0.93
CA SER A 147 14.28 -7.51 0.43
C SER A 147 13.02 -7.58 -0.45
N VAL A 148 12.79 -8.71 -1.11
CA VAL A 148 11.60 -8.92 -1.96
C VAL A 148 10.30 -8.93 -1.13
N ALA A 149 10.36 -9.24 0.18
CA ALA A 149 9.18 -9.17 1.05
C ALA A 149 8.54 -7.77 1.06
N TYR A 150 9.34 -6.72 1.06
CA TYR A 150 8.86 -5.33 1.02
C TYR A 150 8.23 -4.98 -0.33
N GLN A 151 8.84 -5.45 -1.43
CA GLN A 151 8.33 -5.25 -2.78
C GLN A 151 7.01 -6.00 -3.00
N ILE A 152 6.86 -7.21 -2.46
CA ILE A 152 5.61 -7.98 -2.55
C ILE A 152 4.47 -7.26 -1.82
N LEU A 153 4.75 -6.60 -0.69
CA LEU A 153 3.73 -5.79 -0.01
C LEU A 153 3.25 -4.62 -0.87
N ALA A 154 4.18 -3.91 -1.50
CA ALA A 154 3.84 -2.82 -2.41
C ALA A 154 3.04 -3.31 -3.64
N LEU A 155 3.29 -4.54 -4.10
CA LEU A 155 2.57 -5.16 -5.23
C LEU A 155 1.23 -5.80 -4.83
N ASN A 156 0.92 -5.93 -3.53
CA ASN A 156 -0.35 -6.48 -3.05
C ASN A 156 -1.55 -5.53 -3.28
N THR A 157 -1.60 -4.94 -4.46
CA THR A 157 -2.64 -4.01 -4.90
C THR A 157 -3.99 -4.67 -5.24
N GLU A 158 -4.11 -5.99 -5.08
CA GLU A 158 -5.32 -6.75 -5.50
C GLU A 158 -6.59 -6.47 -4.70
N LYS A 159 -6.51 -5.72 -3.59
CA LYS A 159 -7.70 -5.22 -2.89
C LYS A 159 -7.62 -3.71 -2.80
N ALA A 160 -8.69 -3.04 -3.19
CA ALA A 160 -8.88 -1.62 -2.94
C ALA A 160 -8.75 -1.34 -1.43
N HIS A 161 -7.49 -1.09 -1.01
CA HIS A 161 -7.21 -0.62 0.34
C HIS A 161 -7.80 0.77 0.47
N ASN A 162 -8.50 1.04 1.55
CA ASN A 162 -8.83 2.42 1.83
C ASN A 162 -7.51 3.20 2.10
N LEU A 163 -7.51 4.46 1.76
CA LEU A 163 -6.34 5.34 1.86
C LEU A 163 -5.64 5.27 3.24
N ARG A 164 -6.42 5.14 4.30
CA ARG A 164 -5.91 5.06 5.68
C ARG A 164 -5.08 3.80 5.90
N GLU A 165 -5.55 2.65 5.44
CA GLU A 165 -4.83 1.38 5.59
C GLU A 165 -3.51 1.40 4.84
N ARG A 166 -3.53 1.88 3.58
CA ARG A 166 -2.31 2.06 2.77
C ARG A 166 -1.29 2.97 3.46
N ALA A 167 -1.73 4.13 3.93
CA ALA A 167 -0.86 5.09 4.60
C ALA A 167 -0.26 4.53 5.91
N LEU A 168 -1.03 3.75 6.68
CA LEU A 168 -0.54 3.11 7.89
C LEU A 168 0.41 1.94 7.60
N GLU A 169 0.22 1.20 6.52
CA GLU A 169 1.19 0.19 6.06
C GLU A 169 2.51 0.85 5.66
N VAL A 170 2.44 1.90 4.85
CA VAL A 170 3.63 2.62 4.40
C VAL A 170 4.44 3.17 5.56
N ILE A 171 3.84 3.82 6.56
CA ILE A 171 4.61 4.37 7.68
C ILE A 171 5.19 3.28 8.60
N LYS A 172 4.53 2.15 8.75
CA LYS A 172 5.09 1.00 9.47
C LYS A 172 6.32 0.45 8.75
N MET A 173 6.21 0.22 7.45
CA MET A 173 7.31 -0.24 6.59
C MET A 173 8.46 0.76 6.57
N TYR A 174 8.17 2.07 6.52
CA TYR A 174 9.17 3.13 6.59
C TYR A 174 10.04 3.03 7.85
N ARG A 175 9.40 2.86 9.02
CA ARG A 175 10.08 2.72 10.31
C ARG A 175 10.95 1.47 10.37
N GLU A 176 10.48 0.37 9.84
CA GLU A 176 11.23 -0.89 9.76
C GLU A 176 12.47 -0.73 8.86
N LEU A 177 12.29 -0.23 7.64
CA LEU A 177 13.38 -0.01 6.69
C LEU A 177 14.42 0.96 7.24
N SER A 178 14.02 1.99 7.98
CA SER A 178 14.97 2.92 8.61
C SER A 178 15.89 2.26 9.63
N THR A 179 15.51 1.11 10.17
CA THR A 179 16.37 0.33 11.10
C THR A 179 17.24 -0.69 10.38
N LEU A 180 16.77 -1.22 9.25
CA LEU A 180 17.43 -2.30 8.51
C LEU A 180 18.42 -1.79 7.45
N ASP A 181 18.00 -0.80 6.67
CA ASP A 181 18.79 -0.24 5.56
C ASP A 181 18.44 1.24 5.41
N ASP A 182 19.19 2.11 6.08
CA ASP A 182 18.96 3.55 6.11
C ASP A 182 19.45 4.24 4.81
N ALA A 183 18.88 3.82 3.69
CA ALA A 183 19.15 4.42 2.38
C ALA A 183 18.28 5.68 2.13
N PRO A 184 18.56 6.47 1.08
CA PRO A 184 17.72 7.61 0.69
C PRO A 184 16.27 7.20 0.45
N GLU A 185 15.31 8.02 0.89
CA GLU A 185 13.87 7.74 0.80
C GLU A 185 13.42 7.45 -0.65
N GLU A 186 13.98 8.16 -1.64
CA GLU A 186 13.65 7.96 -3.05
C GLU A 186 13.96 6.54 -3.56
N ARG A 187 14.90 5.81 -2.92
CA ARG A 187 15.22 4.42 -3.27
C ARG A 187 14.04 3.48 -3.03
N TYR A 188 13.19 3.82 -2.07
CA TYR A 188 12.01 3.03 -1.69
C TYR A 188 10.71 3.56 -2.32
N ALA A 189 10.82 4.30 -3.44
CA ALA A 189 9.64 4.87 -4.10
C ALA A 189 8.63 3.81 -4.58
N LEU A 190 9.10 2.61 -4.91
CA LEU A 190 8.24 1.48 -5.28
C LEU A 190 7.46 0.96 -4.06
N GLU A 191 8.16 0.79 -2.93
CA GLU A 191 7.64 0.23 -1.69
C GLU A 191 6.65 1.20 -1.01
N PHE A 192 6.92 2.48 -1.09
CA PHE A 192 6.06 3.52 -0.48
C PHE A 192 4.97 4.02 -1.43
N GLU A 193 5.00 3.66 -2.72
CA GLU A 193 4.06 4.03 -3.79
C GLU A 193 3.99 5.55 -4.02
N GLU A 194 3.67 6.34 -3.00
CA GLU A 194 3.51 7.80 -3.06
C GLU A 194 4.09 8.45 -1.79
N ALA A 195 4.88 9.50 -1.95
CA ALA A 195 5.42 10.26 -0.81
C ALA A 195 4.32 10.80 0.13
N ALA A 196 3.15 11.12 -0.41
CA ALA A 196 1.98 11.56 0.33
C ALA A 196 1.49 10.54 1.36
N LEU A 197 1.65 9.23 1.12
CA LEU A 197 1.22 8.18 2.04
C LEU A 197 2.03 8.17 3.33
N ILE A 198 3.31 8.57 3.28
CA ILE A 198 4.17 8.67 4.47
C ILE A 198 3.62 9.75 5.41
N THR A 199 3.38 10.96 4.89
CA THR A 199 2.83 12.09 5.65
C THR A 199 1.43 11.78 6.18
N LEU A 200 0.55 11.19 5.35
CA LEU A 200 -0.78 10.75 5.78
C LEU A 200 -0.74 9.66 6.84
N GLY A 201 0.20 8.71 6.73
CA GLY A 201 0.39 7.66 7.73
C GLY A 201 0.71 8.23 9.10
N LEU A 202 1.60 9.23 9.16
CA LEU A 202 1.92 9.96 10.39
C LEU A 202 0.69 10.70 10.94
N CYS A 203 -0.08 11.38 10.09
CA CYS A 203 -1.34 12.01 10.50
C CYS A 203 -2.35 11.00 11.08
N TYR A 204 -2.48 9.82 10.49
CA TYR A 204 -3.39 8.79 11.00
C TYR A 204 -2.90 8.11 12.29
N LEU A 205 -1.59 8.07 12.54
CA LEU A 205 -1.05 7.61 13.82
C LEU A 205 -1.40 8.58 14.94
N GLU A 206 -1.27 9.89 14.68
CA GLU A 206 -1.58 10.94 15.64
C GLU A 206 -3.09 11.12 15.82
N ARG A 207 -3.85 11.15 14.71
CA ARG A 207 -5.31 11.31 14.69
C ARG A 207 -6.00 10.20 13.91
N PRO A 208 -6.42 9.11 14.57
CA PRO A 208 -7.01 7.94 13.89
C PRO A 208 -8.26 8.24 13.04
N ARG A 209 -8.98 9.35 13.31
CA ARG A 209 -10.16 9.82 12.56
C ARG A 209 -9.83 10.94 11.58
N PHE A 210 -8.57 11.19 11.28
CA PHE A 210 -8.18 12.20 10.31
C PHE A 210 -8.81 11.93 8.94
N SER A 211 -9.33 12.98 8.30
CA SER A 211 -9.98 12.86 6.98
C SER A 211 -8.97 13.03 5.83
N GLY A 212 -7.97 12.15 5.77
CA GLY A 212 -6.87 12.25 4.81
C GLY A 212 -7.30 12.26 3.35
N GLY A 213 -8.44 11.63 3.01
CA GLY A 213 -8.99 11.63 1.65
C GLY A 213 -9.27 13.05 1.10
N ALA A 214 -9.58 14.02 1.96
CA ALA A 214 -9.76 15.40 1.54
C ALA A 214 -8.43 16.06 1.08
N TYR A 215 -7.31 15.65 1.64
CA TYR A 215 -5.97 16.20 1.40
C TYR A 215 -5.14 15.41 0.41
N HIS A 216 -5.38 14.12 0.27
CA HIS A 216 -4.58 13.22 -0.55
C HIS A 216 -4.36 13.71 -2.00
N PRO A 217 -5.38 14.20 -2.75
CA PRO A 217 -5.17 14.68 -4.11
C PRO A 217 -4.22 15.90 -4.20
N ILE A 218 -4.15 16.68 -3.12
CA ILE A 218 -3.29 17.86 -3.01
C ILE A 218 -1.86 17.42 -2.69
N LEU A 219 -1.70 16.59 -1.67
CA LEU A 219 -0.39 16.06 -1.23
C LEU A 219 0.30 15.28 -2.34
N ARG A 220 -0.45 14.45 -3.06
CA ARG A 220 0.05 13.68 -4.20
C ARG A 220 0.71 14.56 -5.28
N ARG A 221 0.30 15.84 -5.40
CA ARG A 221 0.84 16.80 -6.37
C ARG A 221 1.96 17.67 -5.83
N SER A 222 2.10 17.77 -4.51
CA SER A 222 3.04 18.67 -3.85
C SER A 222 4.14 17.97 -3.05
N GLU A 223 3.98 16.67 -2.79
CA GLU A 223 4.96 15.86 -2.09
C GLU A 223 5.85 15.10 -3.07
N ALA A 224 7.13 15.06 -2.75
CA ALA A 224 8.12 14.23 -3.44
C ALA A 224 8.94 13.45 -2.41
N PHE A 225 9.54 12.34 -2.83
CA PHE A 225 10.47 11.60 -1.99
C PHE A 225 11.75 12.42 -1.75
N PHE A 226 12.28 12.32 -0.52
CA PHE A 226 13.52 13.01 -0.16
C PHE A 226 14.75 12.24 -0.65
N LYS A 227 15.78 12.99 -1.04
CA LYS A 227 17.13 12.45 -1.35
C LYS A 227 17.99 12.24 -0.10
N LYS A 228 17.37 12.06 1.05
CA LYS A 228 18.01 11.90 2.36
C LYS A 228 17.74 10.52 2.90
N PRO A 229 18.66 9.93 3.69
CA PRO A 229 18.43 8.70 4.42
C PRO A 229 17.13 8.74 5.22
N LEU A 230 16.47 7.60 5.37
CA LEU A 230 15.15 7.50 6.03
C LEU A 230 15.15 8.12 7.44
N ARG A 231 16.23 7.93 8.23
CA ARG A 231 16.35 8.51 9.58
C ARG A 231 16.41 10.01 9.59
N GLU A 232 17.06 10.61 8.59
CA GLU A 232 17.13 12.07 8.45
C GLU A 232 15.84 12.66 7.85
N ALA A 233 15.17 11.91 6.98
CA ALA A 233 13.93 12.33 6.33
C ALA A 233 12.72 12.24 7.27
N LEU A 234 12.69 11.29 8.22
CA LEU A 234 11.57 11.09 9.12
C LEU A 234 11.16 12.33 9.91
N PRO A 235 12.07 13.07 10.58
CA PRO A 235 11.70 14.32 11.28
C PRO A 235 11.10 15.36 10.34
N MET A 236 11.53 15.40 9.07
CA MET A 236 10.95 16.32 8.08
C MET A 236 9.52 15.90 7.70
N ARG A 237 9.25 14.59 7.63
CA ARG A 237 7.91 14.06 7.41
C ARG A 237 6.98 14.32 8.60
N GLU A 238 7.50 14.16 9.81
CA GLU A 238 6.78 14.50 11.05
C GLU A 238 6.43 15.99 11.11
N ALA A 239 7.35 16.88 10.77
CA ALA A 239 7.08 18.32 10.69
C ALA A 239 5.98 18.63 9.66
N ARG A 240 5.99 17.98 8.48
CA ARG A 240 4.93 18.11 7.47
C ARG A 240 3.58 17.58 7.95
N ALA A 241 3.56 16.44 8.63
CA ALA A 241 2.34 15.89 9.20
C ALA A 241 1.73 16.82 10.25
N ASN A 242 2.54 17.37 11.15
CA ASN A 242 2.10 18.33 12.15
C ASN A 242 1.52 19.61 11.52
N ALA A 243 2.22 20.19 10.55
CA ALA A 243 1.71 21.37 9.84
C ALA A 243 0.40 21.08 9.07
N LEU A 244 0.23 19.87 8.54
CA LEU A 244 -1.04 19.46 7.93
C LEU A 244 -2.15 19.29 8.95
N LEU A 245 -1.86 18.78 10.14
CA LEU A 245 -2.82 18.65 11.23
C LEU A 245 -3.25 20.01 11.79
N GLU A 246 -2.33 20.98 11.88
CA GLU A 246 -2.65 22.37 12.24
C GLU A 246 -3.56 23.03 11.21
N LEU A 247 -3.29 22.85 9.92
CA LEU A 247 -4.20 23.29 8.86
C LEU A 247 -5.57 22.63 8.99
N ASP A 248 -5.62 21.33 9.32
CA ASP A 248 -6.86 20.59 9.51
C ASP A 248 -7.70 21.16 10.64
N ASP A 249 -7.09 21.63 11.73
CA ASP A 249 -7.80 22.28 12.83
C ASP A 249 -8.49 23.57 12.36
N LEU A 250 -7.82 24.40 11.58
CA LEU A 250 -8.41 25.61 10.98
C LEU A 250 -9.56 25.27 10.02
N VAL A 251 -9.43 24.19 9.27
CA VAL A 251 -10.50 23.70 8.39
C VAL A 251 -11.70 23.22 9.20
N VAL A 252 -11.46 22.48 10.30
CA VAL A 252 -12.52 21.99 11.19
C VAL A 252 -13.29 23.18 11.80
N GLU A 253 -12.64 24.24 12.24
CA GLU A 253 -13.30 25.47 12.72
C GLU A 253 -14.27 26.05 11.68
N LYS A 254 -13.85 26.12 10.40
CA LYS A 254 -14.73 26.60 9.33
C LYS A 254 -15.89 25.64 9.05
N VAL A 255 -15.66 24.34 9.14
CA VAL A 255 -16.71 23.31 9.00
C VAL A 255 -17.75 23.46 10.11
N GLU A 256 -17.34 23.65 11.36
CA GLU A 256 -18.29 23.86 12.48
C GLU A 256 -19.06 25.16 12.33
N ALA A 257 -18.42 26.23 11.87
CA ALA A 257 -19.10 27.48 11.55
C ALA A 257 -20.16 27.33 10.43
N LEU A 258 -19.93 26.46 9.44
CA LEU A 258 -20.91 26.15 8.41
C LEU A 258 -22.09 25.31 8.97
N LYS A 259 -21.77 24.33 9.82
CA LYS A 259 -22.80 23.50 10.48
C LYS A 259 -23.72 24.31 11.38
N SER A 260 -23.16 25.23 12.15
CA SER A 260 -23.98 26.12 13.03
C SER A 260 -24.98 27.00 12.27
N ARG A 261 -24.70 27.24 10.97
CA ARG A 261 -25.61 27.93 10.04
C ARG A 261 -26.62 26.98 9.37
N GLY A 262 -26.69 25.73 9.77
CA GLY A 262 -27.62 24.73 9.23
C GLY A 262 -27.17 24.07 7.93
N LEU A 263 -25.94 24.28 7.48
CA LEU A 263 -25.37 23.55 6.33
C LEU A 263 -24.88 22.17 6.82
N THR A 264 -25.67 21.13 6.56
CA THR A 264 -25.35 19.77 6.94
C THR A 264 -25.02 18.93 5.69
N SER A 265 -23.76 18.48 5.56
CA SER A 265 -23.33 17.57 4.51
C SER A 265 -22.13 16.75 5.00
N PRO A 266 -22.06 15.47 4.73
CA PRO A 266 -20.87 14.66 5.04
C PRO A 266 -19.63 15.14 4.28
N TYR A 267 -19.80 15.90 3.21
CA TYR A 267 -18.73 16.40 2.33
C TYR A 267 -18.25 17.82 2.68
N LEU A 268 -18.73 18.45 3.78
CA LEU A 268 -18.35 19.83 4.14
C LEU A 268 -16.84 20.02 4.24
N LYS A 269 -16.14 19.08 4.84
CA LYS A 269 -14.67 19.16 4.98
C LYS A 269 -13.98 19.14 3.63
N SER A 270 -14.35 18.19 2.76
CA SER A 270 -13.82 18.11 1.39
C SER A 270 -14.15 19.37 0.59
N PHE A 271 -15.33 19.95 0.78
CA PHE A 271 -15.73 21.22 0.17
C PHE A 271 -14.82 22.37 0.61
N VAL A 272 -14.58 22.55 1.92
CA VAL A 272 -13.70 23.61 2.44
C VAL A 272 -12.29 23.42 1.91
N VAL A 273 -11.74 22.21 1.99
CA VAL A 273 -10.39 21.87 1.49
C VAL A 273 -10.27 22.15 -0.01
N ALA A 274 -11.26 21.74 -0.82
CA ALA A 274 -11.27 22.02 -2.25
C ALA A 274 -11.32 23.52 -2.58
N ARG A 275 -11.97 24.33 -1.75
CA ARG A 275 -12.12 25.77 -1.96
C ARG A 275 -10.84 26.56 -1.65
N ILE A 276 -10.05 26.07 -0.70
CA ILE A 276 -8.76 26.67 -0.33
C ILE A 276 -7.56 26.07 -1.08
N ASN A 277 -7.79 25.06 -1.93
CA ASN A 277 -6.75 24.35 -2.67
C ASN A 277 -6.17 25.23 -3.80
N PRO A 278 -4.90 25.64 -3.75
CA PRO A 278 -4.26 26.47 -4.77
C PRO A 278 -4.00 25.72 -6.07
N THR A 279 -4.03 24.37 -6.05
CA THR A 279 -3.72 23.55 -7.24
C THR A 279 -4.95 23.25 -8.09
N ARG A 280 -6.17 23.59 -7.63
CA ARG A 280 -7.43 23.19 -8.27
C ARG A 280 -7.59 23.68 -9.71
N PHE A 281 -7.14 24.90 -9.99
CA PHE A 281 -7.29 25.53 -11.31
C PHE A 281 -5.94 25.72 -12.03
N ARG A 282 -4.90 25.08 -11.52
CA ARG A 282 -3.57 25.20 -12.09
C ARG A 282 -3.45 24.37 -13.37
N PRO A 283 -2.87 24.89 -14.47
CA PRO A 283 -2.59 24.11 -15.67
C PRO A 283 -1.78 22.86 -15.34
N LYS A 284 -2.00 21.77 -16.10
CA LYS A 284 -1.28 20.50 -15.88
C LYS A 284 0.23 20.61 -16.10
N ASP A 285 0.63 21.54 -16.97
CA ASP A 285 2.01 21.79 -17.40
C ASP A 285 2.72 22.84 -16.50
N ALA A 286 2.01 23.45 -15.54
CA ALA A 286 2.64 24.37 -14.60
C ALA A 286 3.56 23.61 -13.64
N ALA A 287 4.73 24.21 -13.35
CA ALA A 287 5.67 23.63 -12.39
C ALA A 287 4.99 23.29 -11.06
N PRO A 288 5.18 22.09 -10.47
CA PRO A 288 4.51 21.71 -9.23
C PRO A 288 4.90 22.67 -8.10
N LEU A 289 3.91 23.03 -7.27
CA LEU A 289 4.19 23.74 -6.03
C LEU A 289 4.76 22.74 -5.01
N SER A 290 5.71 23.20 -4.22
CA SER A 290 6.21 22.44 -3.07
C SER A 290 5.14 22.29 -1.99
N PHE A 291 5.33 21.32 -1.10
CA PHE A 291 4.45 21.11 0.06
C PHE A 291 4.29 22.40 0.89
N ASP A 292 5.40 23.08 1.20
CA ASP A 292 5.40 24.28 2.05
C ASP A 292 4.65 25.45 1.40
N GLU A 293 4.83 25.64 0.08
CA GLU A 293 4.07 26.66 -0.68
C GLU A 293 2.57 26.37 -0.66
N VAL A 294 2.19 25.11 -0.94
CA VAL A 294 0.78 24.69 -0.94
C VAL A 294 0.15 24.90 0.44
N LEU A 295 0.82 24.43 1.48
CA LEU A 295 0.31 24.54 2.84
C LEU A 295 0.19 26.01 3.28
N GLY A 296 1.21 26.81 3.02
CA GLY A 296 1.18 28.25 3.33
C GLY A 296 0.08 29.00 2.56
N HIS A 297 -0.21 28.62 1.32
CA HIS A 297 -1.35 29.17 0.57
C HIS A 297 -2.69 28.72 1.20
N MET A 298 -2.84 27.47 1.55
CA MET A 298 -4.06 26.94 2.15
C MET A 298 -4.35 27.56 3.51
N SER A 299 -3.34 27.72 4.36
CA SER A 299 -3.48 28.35 5.69
C SER A 299 -3.94 29.81 5.57
N ARG A 300 -3.36 30.57 4.65
CA ARG A 300 -3.83 31.94 4.37
C ARG A 300 -5.23 31.99 3.79
N ALA A 301 -5.57 31.04 2.94
CA ALA A 301 -6.89 30.98 2.30
C ALA A 301 -7.98 30.58 3.29
N VAL A 302 -7.74 29.62 4.20
CA VAL A 302 -8.73 29.22 5.22
C VAL A 302 -8.97 30.35 6.23
N ALA A 303 -7.93 31.08 6.63
CA ALA A 303 -8.08 32.24 7.51
C ALA A 303 -9.00 33.33 6.91
N LYS A 304 -8.86 33.56 5.58
CA LYS A 304 -9.69 34.56 4.85
C LYS A 304 -11.04 34.00 4.40
N LEU A 305 -11.35 32.73 4.61
CA LEU A 305 -12.58 32.12 4.15
C LEU A 305 -13.79 32.67 4.94
N ASN A 306 -14.62 33.45 4.27
CA ASN A 306 -15.88 33.95 4.84
C ASN A 306 -16.98 32.88 4.68
N THR A 307 -17.33 32.24 5.78
CA THR A 307 -18.36 31.20 5.82
C THR A 307 -19.76 31.74 5.61
N GLU A 308 -20.04 33.04 5.91
CA GLU A 308 -21.37 33.67 5.76
C GLU A 308 -21.82 33.76 4.30
N LYS A 309 -20.87 33.90 3.38
CA LYS A 309 -21.13 33.98 1.94
C LYS A 309 -21.39 32.63 1.25
N ILE A 310 -21.19 31.52 1.96
CA ILE A 310 -21.39 30.17 1.40
C ILE A 310 -22.87 29.79 1.48
N LYS A 311 -23.46 29.41 0.34
CA LYS A 311 -24.85 28.97 0.19
C LYS A 311 -24.96 27.46 0.04
N ILE A 312 -26.15 26.90 0.32
CA ILE A 312 -26.43 25.46 0.14
C ILE A 312 -26.19 25.02 -1.31
N GLU A 313 -26.49 25.87 -2.29
CA GLU A 313 -26.28 25.59 -3.72
C GLU A 313 -24.81 25.41 -4.10
N ASP A 314 -23.88 26.06 -3.36
CA ASP A 314 -22.45 25.91 -3.56
C ASP A 314 -21.95 24.49 -3.21
N LEU A 315 -22.61 23.84 -2.22
CA LEU A 315 -22.30 22.47 -1.81
C LEU A 315 -22.74 21.46 -2.88
N ALA A 316 -23.90 21.67 -3.50
CA ALA A 316 -24.43 20.78 -4.54
C ALA A 316 -23.55 20.77 -5.81
N ARG A 317 -22.93 21.92 -6.15
CA ARG A 317 -22.01 22.03 -7.31
C ARG A 317 -20.66 21.38 -7.09
N SER A 318 -20.24 21.13 -5.86
CA SER A 318 -18.95 20.54 -5.54
C SER A 318 -18.99 19.00 -5.34
N GLY A 319 -20.18 18.39 -5.26
CA GLY A 319 -20.38 16.95 -5.05
C GLY A 319 -20.10 16.04 -6.25
N GLY A 320 -19.56 16.56 -7.35
CA GLY A 320 -19.41 15.82 -8.61
C GLY A 320 -18.07 15.16 -8.90
N THR A 321 -17.13 15.09 -7.96
CA THR A 321 -15.83 14.42 -8.17
C THR A 321 -15.34 13.74 -6.89
N ALA A 322 -16.09 12.76 -6.39
CA ALA A 322 -15.53 11.72 -5.55
C ALA A 322 -15.39 10.49 -6.44
N GLU A 323 -14.20 10.26 -6.97
CA GLU A 323 -13.82 8.93 -7.41
C GLU A 323 -13.68 8.07 -6.14
N GLU A 324 -14.48 7.01 -6.08
CA GLU A 324 -14.41 5.90 -5.13
C GLU A 324 -13.08 5.15 -5.25
#